data_43e471375a32a79292dd32849077cb9a
#
_entry.id   43e471375a32a79292dd32849077cb9a
#
_cell.length_a   1.000
_cell.length_b   1.000
_cell.length_c   1.000
_cell.angle_alpha   90.00
_cell.angle_beta   90.00
_cell.angle_gamma   90.00
#
_symmetry.space_group_name_H-M   'P 1'
#
loop_
_entity.id
_entity.type
_entity.pdbx_description
1 polymer ?
#
loop_
_entity_poly.entity_id
_entity_poly.type
_entity_poly.pdbx_seq_one_letter_code
_entity_poly.pdbx_strand_id
1 'polypeptide(L)'
;MRRERNQHTLQATALVSEAYLRLLELKQIQWEDREHFFAVAARLMRRILVDAARARNAQKRGVGEEAVPLEEAQSARGDPENELLFVDEALQSLQALDKRKAQVVELRVFMGLSVEEAAEVLGVSAETVKRDWRLAKAWLKRELEPASLPANDPPQV
;
A
#
# COMPACT_ATOMS: atom_id res chain seq x y z
N MET A 1 11.90 -13.93 20.10
CA MET A 1 10.63 -13.16 20.02
C MET A 1 10.70 -11.73 20.56
N ARG A 2 11.41 -11.45 21.65
CA ARG A 2 11.57 -10.05 22.12
C ARG A 2 12.41 -9.15 21.21
N ARG A 3 13.40 -9.70 20.49
CA ARG A 3 14.26 -8.91 19.57
C ARG A 3 13.54 -8.47 18.30
N GLU A 4 12.67 -9.30 17.74
CA GLU A 4 11.90 -8.97 16.55
C GLU A 4 10.87 -7.86 16.80
N ARG A 5 10.17 -7.91 17.94
CA ARG A 5 9.23 -6.84 18.32
C ARG A 5 9.92 -5.48 18.49
N ASN A 6 11.12 -5.46 19.06
CA ASN A 6 11.88 -4.22 19.23
C ASN A 6 12.37 -3.65 17.89
N GLN A 7 12.77 -4.50 16.94
CA GLN A 7 13.16 -4.05 15.61
C GLN A 7 11.97 -3.45 14.82
N HIS A 8 10.79 -4.08 14.89
CA HIS A 8 9.60 -3.54 14.25
C HIS A 8 9.15 -2.20 14.85
N THR A 9 9.24 -2.05 16.17
CA THR A 9 8.90 -0.80 16.85
C THR A 9 9.88 0.32 16.49
N LEU A 10 11.19 0.04 16.47
CA LEU A 10 12.22 1.00 16.07
C LEU A 10 12.07 1.42 14.60
N GLN A 11 11.71 0.48 13.72
CA GLN A 11 11.45 0.76 12.31
C GLN A 11 10.20 1.62 12.13
N ALA A 12 9.12 1.33 12.84
CA ALA A 12 7.90 2.12 12.81
C ALA A 12 8.16 3.55 13.30
N THR A 13 8.90 3.73 14.38
CA THR A 13 9.29 5.03 14.92
C THR A 13 10.15 5.81 13.92
N ALA A 14 11.10 5.15 13.26
CA ALA A 14 11.94 5.76 12.24
C ALA A 14 11.12 6.23 11.03
N LEU A 15 10.14 5.44 10.58
CA LEU A 15 9.24 5.80 9.49
C LEU A 15 8.34 7.00 9.84
N VAL A 16 7.81 7.05 11.06
CA VAL A 16 7.03 8.19 11.55
C VAL A 16 7.89 9.44 11.61
N SER A 17 9.11 9.35 12.11
CA SER A 17 10.07 10.46 12.16
C SER A 17 10.42 10.96 10.77
N GLU A 18 10.66 10.08 9.81
CA GLU A 18 10.93 10.45 8.42
C GLU A 18 9.72 11.12 7.77
N ALA A 19 8.52 10.60 7.99
CA ALA A 19 7.28 11.22 7.53
C ALA A 19 7.10 12.63 8.11
N TYR A 20 7.36 12.80 9.40
CA TYR A 20 7.30 14.09 10.06
C TYR A 20 8.28 15.09 9.47
N LEU A 21 9.54 14.70 9.27
CA LEU A 21 10.56 15.55 8.65
C LEU A 21 10.17 15.97 7.23
N ARG A 22 9.68 15.03 6.42
CA ARG A 22 9.22 15.34 5.06
C ARG A 22 7.98 16.25 5.06
N LEU A 23 7.06 16.10 6.01
CA LEU A 23 5.92 17.00 6.18
C LEU A 23 6.37 18.40 6.60
N LEU A 24 7.42 18.52 7.40
CA LEU A 24 8.03 19.81 7.75
C LEU A 24 8.67 20.51 6.55
N GLU A 25 9.31 19.75 5.65
CA GLU A 25 9.85 20.29 4.40
C GLU A 25 8.75 20.83 3.48
N LEU A 26 7.56 20.27 3.54
CA LEU A 26 6.38 20.73 2.83
C LEU A 26 5.73 21.98 3.42
N LYS A 27 6.30 22.59 4.46
CA LYS A 27 5.78 23.84 5.08
C LYS A 27 5.65 25.03 4.12
N GLN A 28 6.31 24.98 2.99
CA GLN A 28 6.16 25.98 1.93
C GLN A 28 4.91 25.78 1.05
N ILE A 29 4.23 24.63 1.20
CA ILE A 29 2.96 24.39 0.54
C ILE A 29 1.89 25.11 1.35
N GLN A 30 1.19 26.02 0.72
CA GLN A 30 -0.02 26.60 1.30
C GLN A 30 -1.07 25.49 1.31
N TRP A 31 -1.39 25.01 2.51
CA TRP A 31 -2.46 24.06 2.71
C TRP A 31 -3.78 24.76 2.45
N GLU A 32 -4.40 24.44 1.30
CA GLU A 32 -5.69 25.05 0.93
C GLU A 32 -6.78 24.67 1.90
N ASP A 33 -6.73 23.43 2.42
CA ASP A 33 -7.66 22.92 3.39
C ASP A 33 -7.13 21.64 4.10
N ARG A 34 -7.89 21.18 5.09
CA ARG A 34 -7.63 19.94 5.82
C ARG A 34 -7.62 18.71 4.89
N GLU A 35 -8.48 18.69 3.89
CA GLU A 35 -8.61 17.60 2.92
C GLU A 35 -7.35 17.46 2.09
N HIS A 36 -6.82 18.55 1.60
CA HIS A 36 -5.57 18.58 0.84
C HIS A 36 -4.40 18.05 1.69
N PHE A 37 -4.32 18.44 2.97
CA PHE A 37 -3.31 17.94 3.90
C PHE A 37 -3.37 16.42 4.03
N PHE A 38 -4.54 15.83 4.29
CA PHE A 38 -4.68 14.39 4.47
C PHE A 38 -4.39 13.62 3.18
N ALA A 39 -4.80 14.12 2.05
CA ALA A 39 -4.51 13.51 0.75
C ALA A 39 -3.01 13.45 0.46
N VAL A 40 -2.30 14.55 0.72
CA VAL A 40 -0.83 14.61 0.56
C VAL A 40 -0.13 13.71 1.58
N ALA A 41 -0.55 13.75 2.84
CA ALA A 41 0.01 12.91 3.90
C ALA A 41 -0.16 11.41 3.61
N ALA A 42 -1.33 10.99 3.13
CA ALA A 42 -1.59 9.59 2.76
C ALA A 42 -0.64 9.11 1.65
N ARG A 43 -0.45 9.90 0.60
CA ARG A 43 0.50 9.59 -0.47
C ARG A 43 1.94 9.55 0.03
N LEU A 44 2.31 10.46 0.89
CA LEU A 44 3.64 10.52 1.48
C LEU A 44 3.92 9.29 2.33
N MET A 45 2.99 8.89 3.19
CA MET A 45 3.11 7.69 4.02
C MET A 45 3.25 6.44 3.16
N ARG A 46 2.43 6.31 2.12
CA ARG A 46 2.53 5.22 1.17
C ARG A 46 3.91 5.17 0.52
N ARG A 47 4.40 6.29 0.02
CA ARG A 47 5.71 6.39 -0.62
C ARG A 47 6.86 6.01 0.32
N ILE A 48 6.84 6.48 1.55
CA ILE A 48 7.85 6.15 2.55
C ILE A 48 7.87 4.64 2.84
N LEU A 49 6.71 4.03 3.02
CA LEU A 49 6.59 2.60 3.27
C LEU A 49 7.08 1.76 2.08
N VAL A 50 6.72 2.16 0.87
CA VAL A 50 7.16 1.50 -0.37
C VAL A 50 8.67 1.64 -0.57
N ASP A 51 9.23 2.82 -0.38
CA ASP A 51 10.67 3.06 -0.48
C ASP A 51 11.44 2.22 0.55
N ALA A 52 10.92 2.12 1.77
CA ALA A 52 11.51 1.26 2.82
C ALA A 52 11.45 -0.23 2.45
N ALA A 53 10.34 -0.70 1.89
CA ALA A 53 10.20 -2.08 1.43
C ALA A 53 11.15 -2.41 0.28
N ARG A 54 11.30 -1.50 -0.68
CA ARG A 54 12.27 -1.64 -1.78
C ARG A 54 13.71 -1.68 -1.30
N ALA A 55 14.06 -0.83 -0.33
CA ALA A 55 15.40 -0.80 0.26
C ALA A 55 15.74 -2.12 0.97
N ARG A 56 14.80 -2.69 1.71
CA ARG A 56 14.99 -3.99 2.37
C ARG A 56 15.12 -5.13 1.38
N ASN A 57 14.32 -5.15 0.33
CA ASN A 57 14.43 -6.15 -0.74
C ASN A 57 15.78 -6.05 -1.48
N ALA A 58 16.27 -4.85 -1.73
CA ALA A 58 17.59 -4.63 -2.32
C ALA A 58 18.71 -5.17 -1.43
N GLN A 59 18.63 -5.00 -0.11
CA GLN A 59 19.60 -5.55 0.84
C GLN A 59 19.58 -7.09 0.87
N LYS A 60 18.40 -7.70 0.78
CA LYS A 60 18.25 -9.17 0.71
C LYS A 60 18.85 -9.74 -0.58
N ARG A 61 18.73 -9.03 -1.72
CA ARG A 61 19.30 -9.43 -3.02
C ARG A 61 20.80 -9.21 -3.13
N GLY A 62 21.37 -8.28 -2.39
CA GLY A 62 22.81 -7.98 -2.37
C GLY A 62 23.69 -9.07 -1.77
N VAL A 63 23.12 -10.13 -1.21
CA VAL A 63 23.81 -11.26 -0.55
C VAL A 63 23.94 -12.50 -1.47
N GLY A 64 23.38 -12.49 -2.67
CA GLY A 64 23.50 -13.61 -3.60
C GLY A 64 23.07 -13.25 -5.01
N GLU A 65 24.03 -13.20 -5.94
CA GLU A 65 23.83 -13.02 -7.37
C GLU A 65 23.37 -14.32 -8.08
N GLU A 66 22.43 -15.07 -7.52
CA GLU A 66 21.87 -16.21 -8.24
C GLU A 66 20.42 -15.91 -8.64
N ALA A 67 20.10 -16.20 -9.88
CA ALA A 67 18.75 -16.17 -10.40
C ALA A 67 17.82 -16.95 -9.48
N VAL A 68 16.84 -16.27 -8.89
CA VAL A 68 15.91 -16.84 -7.94
C VAL A 68 15.09 -17.94 -8.63
N PRO A 69 15.12 -19.18 -8.15
CA PRO A 69 14.27 -20.25 -8.68
C PRO A 69 12.79 -19.87 -8.60
N LEU A 70 11.99 -20.32 -9.55
CA LEU A 70 10.55 -20.07 -9.63
C LEU A 70 9.80 -20.40 -8.32
N GLU A 71 10.31 -21.35 -7.55
CA GLU A 71 9.77 -21.76 -6.24
C GLU A 71 9.95 -20.68 -5.16
N GLU A 72 11.05 -19.93 -5.18
CA GLU A 72 11.25 -18.80 -4.26
C GLU A 72 10.39 -17.59 -4.62
N ALA A 73 10.04 -17.40 -5.89
CA ALA A 73 9.09 -16.38 -6.31
C ALA A 73 7.66 -16.63 -5.75
N GLN A 74 7.30 -17.88 -5.47
CA GLN A 74 6.05 -18.24 -4.80
C GLN A 74 6.13 -18.03 -3.29
N SER A 75 7.28 -18.25 -2.66
CA SER A 75 7.49 -17.99 -1.25
C SER A 75 7.63 -16.49 -0.96
N ALA A 76 8.05 -15.68 -1.93
CA ALA A 76 8.12 -14.23 -1.84
C ALA A 76 6.75 -13.55 -1.64
N ARG A 77 5.65 -14.25 -1.91
CA ARG A 77 4.29 -13.75 -1.67
C ARG A 77 3.89 -13.72 -0.19
N GLY A 78 4.55 -14.49 0.67
CA GLY A 78 4.35 -14.47 2.11
C GLY A 78 5.22 -13.44 2.84
N ASP A 79 6.07 -12.70 2.13
CA ASP A 79 6.90 -11.66 2.70
C ASP A 79 6.13 -10.34 2.75
N PRO A 80 5.91 -9.73 3.94
CA PRO A 80 5.15 -8.49 4.08
C PRO A 80 5.67 -7.32 3.22
N GLU A 81 6.97 -7.31 2.94
CA GLU A 81 7.60 -6.27 2.12
C GLU A 81 7.20 -6.41 0.64
N ASN A 82 7.14 -7.64 0.14
CA ASN A 82 6.67 -7.93 -1.21
C ASN A 82 5.16 -7.71 -1.35
N GLU A 83 4.38 -8.07 -0.33
CA GLU A 83 2.94 -7.79 -0.30
C GLU A 83 2.66 -6.30 -0.43
N LEU A 84 3.42 -5.45 0.27
CA LEU A 84 3.27 -4.01 0.17
C LEU A 84 3.58 -3.50 -1.24
N LEU A 85 4.59 -4.03 -1.91
CA LEU A 85 4.93 -3.66 -3.29
C LEU A 85 3.83 -4.07 -4.28
N PHE A 86 3.24 -5.25 -4.12
CA PHE A 86 2.10 -5.68 -4.94
C PHE A 86 0.86 -4.81 -4.69
N VAL A 87 0.60 -4.44 -3.45
CA VAL A 87 -0.49 -3.52 -3.10
C VAL A 87 -0.25 -2.15 -3.73
N ASP A 88 0.98 -1.66 -3.74
CA ASP A 88 1.33 -0.38 -4.36
C ASP A 88 1.08 -0.39 -5.87
N GLU A 89 1.50 -1.44 -6.57
CA GLU A 89 1.23 -1.62 -8.00
C GLU A 89 -0.27 -1.69 -8.31
N ALA A 90 -1.00 -2.47 -7.51
CA ALA A 90 -2.45 -2.58 -7.65
C ALA A 90 -3.15 -1.23 -7.40
N LEU A 91 -2.69 -0.46 -6.41
CA LEU A 91 -3.21 0.89 -6.15
C LEU A 91 -2.91 1.88 -7.27
N GLN A 92 -1.76 1.78 -7.92
CA GLN A 92 -1.44 2.58 -9.10
C GLN A 92 -2.43 2.28 -10.24
N SER A 93 -2.71 1.02 -10.47
CA SER A 93 -3.69 0.58 -11.46
C SER A 93 -5.10 1.06 -11.11
N LEU A 94 -5.50 0.93 -9.84
CA LEU A 94 -6.79 1.42 -9.36
C LEU A 94 -6.90 2.94 -9.51
N GLN A 95 -5.84 3.69 -9.24
CA GLN A 95 -5.81 5.14 -9.38
C GLN A 95 -6.03 5.58 -10.84
N ALA A 96 -5.52 4.83 -11.79
CA ALA A 96 -5.75 5.08 -13.21
C ALA A 96 -7.20 4.80 -13.62
N LEU A 97 -7.86 3.82 -13.00
CA LEU A 97 -9.25 3.44 -13.28
C LEU A 97 -10.27 4.29 -12.52
N ASP A 98 -10.03 4.49 -11.23
CA ASP A 98 -10.94 5.24 -10.34
C ASP A 98 -10.14 5.90 -9.21
N LYS A 99 -9.82 7.16 -9.42
CA LYS A 99 -9.02 7.97 -8.51
C LYS A 99 -9.62 8.04 -7.10
N ARG A 100 -10.95 8.20 -6.99
CA ARG A 100 -11.60 8.32 -5.68
C ARG A 100 -11.53 7.03 -4.88
N LYS A 101 -11.74 5.88 -5.51
CA LYS A 101 -11.59 4.58 -4.85
C LYS A 101 -10.16 4.35 -4.34
N ALA A 102 -9.17 4.73 -5.14
CA ALA A 102 -7.76 4.68 -4.69
C ALA A 102 -7.51 5.61 -3.50
N GLN A 103 -8.05 6.82 -3.50
CA GLN A 103 -7.96 7.75 -2.39
C GLN A 103 -8.63 7.22 -1.12
N VAL A 104 -9.79 6.57 -1.23
CA VAL A 104 -10.45 5.92 -0.09
C VAL A 104 -9.54 4.87 0.53
N VAL A 105 -8.89 4.05 -0.28
CA VAL A 105 -7.93 3.04 0.22
C VAL A 105 -6.74 3.71 0.89
N GLU A 106 -6.15 4.71 0.28
CA GLU A 106 -5.00 5.43 0.84
C GLU A 106 -5.32 6.05 2.20
N LEU A 107 -6.44 6.74 2.32
CA LEU A 107 -6.86 7.37 3.56
C LEU A 107 -7.14 6.36 4.67
N ARG A 108 -7.79 5.25 4.34
CA ARG A 108 -8.14 4.23 5.33
C ARG A 108 -6.96 3.36 5.75
N VAL A 109 -6.11 2.96 4.80
CA VAL A 109 -5.00 2.03 5.06
C VAL A 109 -3.77 2.76 5.60
N PHE A 110 -3.36 3.85 4.95
CA PHE A 110 -2.11 4.53 5.31
C PHE A 110 -2.29 5.60 6.38
N MET A 111 -3.45 6.23 6.45
CA MET A 111 -3.75 7.25 7.47
C MET A 111 -4.63 6.73 8.61
N GLY A 112 -5.18 5.53 8.48
CA GLY A 112 -6.02 4.94 9.52
C GLY A 112 -7.33 5.67 9.77
N LEU A 113 -7.84 6.43 8.78
CA LEU A 113 -9.07 7.18 8.93
C LEU A 113 -10.29 6.26 8.98
N SER A 114 -11.30 6.64 9.77
CA SER A 114 -12.61 6.02 9.76
C SER A 114 -13.35 6.32 8.44
N VAL A 115 -14.46 5.64 8.20
CA VAL A 115 -15.34 5.94 7.05
C VAL A 115 -15.81 7.40 7.10
N GLU A 116 -16.22 7.86 8.27
CA GLU A 116 -16.72 9.21 8.51
C GLU A 116 -15.64 10.26 8.29
N GLU A 117 -14.44 10.04 8.80
CA GLU A 117 -13.28 10.93 8.61
C GLU A 117 -12.85 10.98 7.13
N ALA A 118 -12.81 9.84 6.45
CA ALA A 118 -12.51 9.80 5.02
C ALA A 118 -13.59 10.50 4.19
N ALA A 119 -14.85 10.40 4.57
CA ALA A 119 -15.96 11.11 3.94
C ALA A 119 -15.80 12.64 4.06
N GLU A 120 -15.43 13.12 5.23
CA GLU A 120 -15.13 14.55 5.44
C GLU A 120 -13.96 15.00 4.55
N VAL A 121 -12.88 14.26 4.53
CA VAL A 121 -11.69 14.57 3.71
C VAL A 121 -12.00 14.60 2.22
N LEU A 122 -12.83 13.69 1.75
CA LEU A 122 -13.17 13.59 0.32
C LEU A 122 -14.37 14.46 -0.11
N GLY A 123 -15.07 15.08 0.86
CA GLY A 123 -16.26 15.88 0.58
C GLY A 123 -17.41 15.05 0.00
N VAL A 124 -17.55 13.80 0.41
CA VAL A 124 -18.59 12.86 -0.01
C VAL A 124 -19.34 12.29 1.19
N SER A 125 -20.45 11.61 0.97
CA SER A 125 -21.18 10.95 2.06
C SER A 125 -20.44 9.71 2.58
N ALA A 126 -20.70 9.35 3.83
CA ALA A 126 -20.20 8.12 4.44
C ALA A 126 -20.65 6.88 3.67
N GLU A 127 -21.86 6.87 3.12
CA GLU A 127 -22.38 5.78 2.29
C GLU A 127 -21.58 5.62 0.98
N THR A 128 -21.17 6.74 0.36
CA THR A 128 -20.28 6.73 -0.80
C THR A 128 -18.93 6.11 -0.44
N VAL A 129 -18.33 6.48 0.68
CA VAL A 129 -17.07 5.89 1.15
C VAL A 129 -17.20 4.39 1.43
N LYS A 130 -18.27 3.96 2.09
CA LYS A 130 -18.54 2.53 2.34
C LYS A 130 -18.62 1.74 1.05
N ARG A 131 -19.36 2.26 0.07
CA ARG A 131 -19.48 1.63 -1.25
C ARG A 131 -18.15 1.56 -1.97
N ASP A 132 -17.44 2.69 -2.04
CA ASP A 132 -16.14 2.76 -2.71
C ASP A 132 -15.10 1.86 -2.04
N TRP A 133 -15.09 1.82 -0.70
CA TRP A 133 -14.22 0.92 0.07
C TRP A 133 -14.50 -0.55 -0.23
N ARG A 134 -15.77 -0.95 -0.24
CA ARG A 134 -16.17 -2.32 -0.57
C ARG A 134 -15.75 -2.72 -1.98
N LEU A 135 -15.99 -1.85 -2.97
CA LEU A 135 -15.63 -2.09 -4.36
C LEU A 135 -14.11 -2.11 -4.55
N ALA A 136 -13.40 -1.18 -3.93
CA ALA A 136 -11.93 -1.13 -3.98
C ALA A 136 -11.30 -2.38 -3.37
N LYS A 137 -11.77 -2.83 -2.22
CA LYS A 137 -11.28 -4.08 -1.60
C LYS A 137 -11.52 -5.30 -2.49
N ALA A 138 -12.69 -5.42 -3.08
CA ALA A 138 -13.02 -6.53 -3.98
C ALA A 138 -12.12 -6.51 -5.23
N TRP A 139 -11.89 -5.34 -5.79
CA TRP A 139 -11.01 -5.16 -6.93
C TRP A 139 -9.56 -5.49 -6.59
N LEU A 140 -9.04 -4.95 -5.49
CA LEU A 140 -7.67 -5.22 -5.03
C LEU A 140 -7.46 -6.71 -4.72
N LYS A 141 -8.43 -7.36 -4.08
CA LYS A 141 -8.36 -8.80 -3.81
C LYS A 141 -8.20 -9.59 -5.11
N ARG A 142 -8.96 -9.27 -6.13
CA ARG A 142 -8.88 -9.93 -7.45
C ARG A 142 -7.54 -9.68 -8.13
N GLU A 143 -7.03 -8.46 -8.07
CA GLU A 143 -5.72 -8.10 -8.65
C GLU A 143 -4.56 -8.79 -7.93
N LEU A 144 -4.67 -8.97 -6.62
CA LEU A 144 -3.63 -9.59 -5.79
C LEU A 144 -3.72 -11.12 -5.75
N GLU A 145 -4.86 -11.69 -6.11
CA GLU A 145 -4.97 -13.14 -6.28
C GLU A 145 -4.12 -13.59 -7.49
N PRO A 146 -3.29 -14.63 -7.34
CA PRO A 146 -2.60 -15.19 -8.47
C PRO A 146 -3.63 -15.60 -9.51
N ALA A 147 -3.40 -15.22 -10.77
CA ALA A 147 -4.21 -15.71 -11.87
C ALA A 147 -4.29 -17.22 -11.74
N SER A 148 -5.48 -17.72 -11.39
CA SER A 148 -5.74 -19.16 -11.49
C SER A 148 -5.52 -19.50 -12.95
N LEU A 149 -4.42 -20.17 -13.24
CA LEU A 149 -4.23 -20.76 -14.55
C LEU A 149 -5.53 -21.52 -14.88
N PRO A 150 -6.13 -21.27 -16.03
CA PRO A 150 -7.29 -22.06 -16.41
C PRO A 150 -6.86 -23.53 -16.26
N ALA A 151 -7.65 -24.26 -15.47
CA ALA A 151 -7.44 -25.69 -15.36
C ALA A 151 -7.32 -26.23 -16.79
N ASN A 152 -6.16 -26.74 -17.11
CA ASN A 152 -5.91 -27.38 -18.38
C ASN A 152 -6.75 -28.65 -18.37
N ASP A 153 -8.01 -28.50 -18.75
CA ASP A 153 -8.91 -29.63 -18.93
C ASP A 153 -8.32 -30.43 -20.09
N PRO A 154 -7.85 -31.63 -19.86
CA PRO A 154 -7.33 -32.45 -20.95
C PRO A 154 -8.46 -32.66 -21.97
N PRO A 155 -8.15 -32.62 -23.26
CA PRO A 155 -9.18 -32.82 -24.26
C PRO A 155 -9.82 -34.20 -24.03
N GLN A 156 -11.11 -34.15 -23.76
CA GLN A 156 -11.90 -35.39 -23.71
C GLN A 156 -11.96 -35.97 -25.10
N VAL A 157 -11.27 -37.06 -25.26
CA VAL A 157 -11.33 -37.89 -26.47
C VAL A 157 -12.58 -38.73 -26.43
#